data_4b9348da861e4ffc5616d2c5523c70ab
#
_entry.id   4b9348da861e4ffc5616d2c5523c70ab
#
_cell.length_a   1.000
_cell.length_b   1.000
_cell.length_c   1.000
_cell.angle_alpha   90.00
_cell.angle_beta   90.00
_cell.angle_gamma   90.00
#
_symmetry.space_group_name_H-M   'P 1'
#
loop_
_entity.id
_entity.type
_entity.pdbx_description
1 polymer ?
#
loop_
_entity_poly.entity_id
_entity_poly.type
_entity_poly.pdbx_seq_one_letter_code
_entity_poly.pdbx_strand_id
1 'polypeptide(L)'
;VDSAVLAARLPLVLAAAGVTCKTGRVERLDRQPATGWRLSLSDGSDLQAPQLVLAAGAYCRQLWPLLPQRLHSSWAAALELASFPAPLGSAAAWLPVSFGRLALERRAAGLSQPEWLVDGGVVPRAEGALLGQHTLVRPGLEPGPAPPPMEVERQLRQELAAQAWGAPLAALPGHLRQAAVAFCSEGLPLVGPLAGAPGLWLFTGFSAGFSQVPVLAPLLAQALAAGGAQEEAATRRLQQLGLTGAI
;
A
#
# COMPACT_ATOMS: atom_id res chain seq x y z
N VAL A 1 1.20 14.95 -4.99
CA VAL A 1 1.38 14.89 -3.51
C VAL A 1 2.82 14.48 -3.24
N ASP A 2 3.54 15.28 -2.44
CA ASP A 2 4.84 14.87 -1.91
C ASP A 2 4.60 13.89 -0.74
N SER A 3 4.92 12.62 -0.97
CA SER A 3 4.69 11.55 -0.01
C SER A 3 5.56 11.66 1.25
N ALA A 4 6.77 12.25 1.14
CA ALA A 4 7.65 12.44 2.30
C ALA A 4 7.11 13.53 3.22
N VAL A 5 6.65 14.65 2.63
CA VAL A 5 5.99 15.73 3.38
C VAL A 5 4.70 15.22 4.03
N LEU A 6 3.89 14.45 3.30
CA LEU A 6 2.67 13.84 3.86
C LEU A 6 3.00 12.94 5.05
N ALA A 7 3.97 12.03 4.90
CA ALA A 7 4.36 11.11 5.97
C ALA A 7 4.88 11.85 7.22
N ALA A 8 5.64 12.93 7.03
CA ALA A 8 6.15 13.74 8.15
C ALA A 8 5.06 14.56 8.85
N ARG A 9 4.04 15.03 8.12
CA ARG A 9 3.00 15.90 8.65
C ARG A 9 1.79 15.16 9.22
N LEU A 10 1.49 13.99 8.67
CA LEU A 10 0.29 13.22 9.05
C LEU A 10 0.19 12.94 10.56
N PRO A 11 1.25 12.50 11.28
CA PRO A 11 1.17 12.28 12.73
C PRO A 11 0.83 13.56 13.51
N LEU A 12 1.32 14.71 13.08
CA LEU A 12 1.04 16.00 13.72
C LEU A 12 -0.43 16.41 13.52
N VAL A 13 -0.97 16.20 12.32
CA VAL A 13 -2.38 16.49 12.01
C VAL A 13 -3.29 15.55 12.80
N LEU A 14 -2.95 14.27 12.88
CA LEU A 14 -3.71 13.28 13.65
C LEU A 14 -3.72 13.63 15.15
N ALA A 15 -2.57 14.00 15.72
CA ALA A 15 -2.49 14.43 17.11
C ALA A 15 -3.33 15.69 17.37
N ALA A 16 -3.29 16.67 16.47
CA ALA A 16 -4.12 17.89 16.56
C ALA A 16 -5.63 17.58 16.46
N ALA A 17 -5.99 16.50 15.77
CA ALA A 17 -7.37 16.00 15.70
C ALA A 17 -7.77 15.10 16.89
N GLY A 18 -6.94 14.99 17.93
CA GLY A 18 -7.20 14.19 19.12
C GLY A 18 -6.94 12.70 18.97
N VAL A 19 -6.27 12.28 17.88
CA VAL A 19 -5.89 10.88 17.67
C VAL A 19 -4.63 10.56 18.47
N THR A 20 -4.67 9.50 19.27
CA THR A 20 -3.48 8.98 19.96
C THR A 20 -2.66 8.14 18.98
N CYS A 21 -1.45 8.61 18.66
CA CYS A 21 -0.50 7.86 17.84
C CYS A 21 0.49 7.11 18.74
N LYS A 22 0.55 5.79 18.62
CA LYS A 22 1.52 4.95 19.31
C LYS A 22 2.46 4.30 18.29
N THR A 23 3.77 4.48 18.47
CA THR A 23 4.78 3.75 17.70
C THR A 23 4.98 2.38 18.31
N GLY A 24 4.84 1.32 17.52
CA GLY A 24 5.00 -0.05 17.96
C GLY A 24 4.71 -1.04 16.84
N ARG A 25 5.17 -2.25 17.00
CA ARG A 25 4.88 -3.35 16.07
C ARG A 25 3.84 -4.26 16.70
N VAL A 26 2.71 -4.43 16.03
CA VAL A 26 1.70 -5.43 16.41
C VAL A 26 2.17 -6.79 15.90
N GLU A 27 2.17 -7.78 16.77
CA GLU A 27 2.57 -9.16 16.46
C GLU A 27 1.39 -10.12 16.38
N ARG A 28 0.34 -9.84 17.15
CA ARG A 28 -0.83 -10.70 17.20
C ARG A 28 -2.12 -9.93 17.44
N LEU A 29 -3.18 -10.41 16.81
CA LEU A 29 -4.56 -9.98 17.02
C LEU A 29 -5.36 -11.13 17.60
N ASP A 30 -6.01 -10.88 18.74
CA ASP A 30 -6.88 -11.85 19.39
C ASP A 30 -8.28 -11.25 19.55
N ARG A 31 -9.30 -12.01 19.15
CA ARG A 31 -10.67 -11.62 19.42
C ARG A 31 -11.03 -11.97 20.87
N GLN A 32 -11.56 -10.97 21.57
CA GLN A 32 -12.06 -11.10 22.94
C GLN A 32 -13.60 -11.03 22.92
N PRO A 33 -14.33 -12.08 23.31
CA PRO A 33 -15.78 -12.13 23.17
C PRO A 33 -16.52 -10.97 23.82
N ALA A 34 -16.04 -10.49 24.98
CA ALA A 34 -16.69 -9.44 25.76
C ALA A 34 -16.20 -8.02 25.46
N THR A 35 -14.97 -7.84 24.97
CA THR A 35 -14.31 -6.53 24.89
C THR A 35 -13.85 -6.12 23.49
N GLY A 36 -14.07 -6.98 22.49
CA GLY A 36 -13.69 -6.70 21.11
C GLY A 36 -12.34 -7.32 20.71
N TRP A 37 -11.30 -6.53 20.51
CA TRP A 37 -10.01 -6.98 20.01
C TRP A 37 -8.87 -6.62 20.96
N ARG A 38 -7.92 -7.55 21.11
CA ARG A 38 -6.65 -7.35 21.79
C ARG A 38 -5.52 -7.42 20.79
N LEU A 39 -4.64 -6.42 20.83
CA LEU A 39 -3.44 -6.33 20.01
C LEU A 39 -2.23 -6.52 20.92
N SER A 40 -1.44 -7.55 20.69
CA SER A 40 -0.17 -7.74 21.41
C SER A 40 0.96 -7.10 20.60
N LEU A 41 1.77 -6.28 21.28
CA LEU A 41 2.87 -5.54 20.68
C LEU A 41 4.22 -6.21 21.00
N SER A 42 5.22 -5.95 20.17
CA SER A 42 6.58 -6.50 20.32
C SER A 42 7.32 -6.06 21.59
N ASP A 43 6.86 -4.99 22.24
CA ASP A 43 7.38 -4.53 23.55
C ASP A 43 6.72 -5.23 24.75
N GLY A 44 5.87 -6.23 24.51
CA GLY A 44 5.13 -6.97 25.51
C GLY A 44 3.86 -6.26 26.01
N SER A 45 3.58 -5.06 25.56
CA SER A 45 2.35 -4.35 25.91
C SER A 45 1.16 -4.79 25.05
N ASP A 46 -0.05 -4.58 25.57
CA ASP A 46 -1.29 -4.85 24.85
C ASP A 46 -2.13 -3.59 24.68
N LEU A 47 -2.90 -3.56 23.60
CA LEU A 47 -3.97 -2.60 23.38
C LEU A 47 -5.28 -3.34 23.24
N GLN A 48 -6.38 -2.71 23.65
CA GLN A 48 -7.73 -3.24 23.50
C GLN A 48 -8.64 -2.22 22.83
N ALA A 49 -9.51 -2.68 21.95
CA ALA A 49 -10.50 -1.86 21.30
C ALA A 49 -11.74 -2.68 20.93
N PRO A 50 -12.95 -2.11 21.00
CA PRO A 50 -14.17 -2.80 20.57
C PRO A 50 -14.20 -3.04 19.05
N GLN A 51 -13.55 -2.18 18.29
CA GLN A 51 -13.41 -2.27 16.84
C GLN A 51 -11.96 -2.05 16.43
N LEU A 52 -11.53 -2.73 15.37
CA LEU A 52 -10.18 -2.67 14.85
C LEU A 52 -10.22 -2.48 13.34
N VAL A 53 -9.44 -1.52 12.83
CA VAL A 53 -9.19 -1.37 11.39
C VAL A 53 -7.81 -1.92 11.07
N LEU A 54 -7.74 -2.95 10.24
CA LEU A 54 -6.50 -3.54 9.76
C LEU A 54 -6.05 -2.83 8.48
N ALA A 55 -5.06 -1.96 8.61
CA ALA A 55 -4.49 -1.14 7.55
C ALA A 55 -2.97 -1.35 7.40
N ALA A 56 -2.49 -2.58 7.66
CA ALA A 56 -1.06 -2.91 7.73
C ALA A 56 -0.42 -3.22 6.34
N GLY A 57 -1.09 -2.84 5.24
CA GLY A 57 -0.57 -3.02 3.88
C GLY A 57 -0.26 -4.49 3.57
N ALA A 58 0.93 -4.77 3.05
CA ALA A 58 1.36 -6.12 2.69
C ALA A 58 1.46 -7.09 3.87
N TYR A 59 1.45 -6.57 5.09
CA TYR A 59 1.55 -7.40 6.31
C TYR A 59 0.20 -7.70 6.96
N CYS A 60 -0.90 -7.28 6.35
CA CYS A 60 -2.25 -7.58 6.86
C CYS A 60 -2.46 -9.08 7.06
N ARG A 61 -2.01 -9.92 6.12
CA ARG A 61 -2.21 -11.38 6.16
C ARG A 61 -1.40 -12.06 7.27
N GLN A 62 -0.24 -11.53 7.63
CA GLN A 62 0.55 -12.03 8.76
C GLN A 62 -0.16 -11.80 10.09
N LEU A 63 -0.90 -10.69 10.20
CA LEU A 63 -1.70 -10.38 11.40
C LEU A 63 -3.04 -11.12 11.41
N TRP A 64 -3.64 -11.34 10.24
CA TRP A 64 -4.90 -12.06 10.09
C TRP A 64 -4.87 -12.93 8.83
N PRO A 65 -4.53 -14.24 8.96
CA PRO A 65 -4.39 -15.13 7.80
C PRO A 65 -5.66 -15.34 6.99
N LEU A 66 -6.82 -15.24 7.63
CA LEU A 66 -8.13 -15.45 7.00
C LEU A 66 -8.62 -14.18 6.29
N LEU A 67 -7.84 -13.68 5.34
CA LEU A 67 -8.22 -12.57 4.46
C LEU A 67 -8.64 -13.07 3.09
N PRO A 68 -9.50 -12.32 2.37
CA PRO A 68 -9.90 -12.66 1.00
C PRO A 68 -8.71 -12.97 0.10
N GLN A 69 -8.82 -14.02 -0.72
CA GLN A 69 -7.71 -14.46 -1.57
C GLN A 69 -7.31 -13.45 -2.65
N ARG A 70 -8.20 -12.53 -3.01
CA ARG A 70 -7.89 -11.44 -3.95
C ARG A 70 -6.86 -10.43 -3.41
N LEU A 71 -6.58 -10.42 -2.09
CA LEU A 71 -5.52 -9.62 -1.50
C LEU A 71 -4.18 -10.30 -1.68
N HIS A 72 -3.35 -9.72 -2.52
CA HIS A 72 -1.98 -10.12 -2.81
C HIS A 72 -0.99 -9.08 -2.33
N SER A 73 0.29 -9.41 -2.47
CA SER A 73 1.38 -8.50 -2.18
C SER A 73 2.46 -8.56 -3.26
N SER A 74 3.13 -7.43 -3.48
CA SER A 74 4.29 -7.31 -4.35
C SER A 74 5.41 -6.55 -3.64
N TRP A 75 6.61 -6.59 -4.21
CA TRP A 75 7.68 -5.67 -3.86
C TRP A 75 7.73 -4.55 -4.91
N ALA A 76 7.63 -3.32 -4.44
CA ALA A 76 7.79 -2.12 -5.23
C ALA A 76 9.14 -1.46 -4.92
N ALA A 77 9.84 -0.98 -5.94
CA ALA A 77 11.08 -0.24 -5.73
C ALA A 77 11.20 0.94 -6.70
N ALA A 78 11.85 1.99 -6.21
CA ALA A 78 12.19 3.18 -6.98
C ALA A 78 13.60 3.64 -6.63
N LEU A 79 14.28 4.29 -7.58
CA LEU A 79 15.56 4.92 -7.35
C LEU A 79 15.35 6.39 -6.98
N GLU A 80 15.77 6.77 -5.78
CA GLU A 80 15.74 8.14 -5.30
C GLU A 80 17.05 8.84 -5.65
N LEU A 81 16.99 9.81 -6.56
CA LEU A 81 18.11 10.65 -6.94
C LEU A 81 18.23 11.85 -6.00
N ALA A 82 19.46 12.14 -5.55
CA ALA A 82 19.73 13.30 -4.70
C ALA A 82 19.76 14.62 -5.53
N SER A 83 19.98 14.54 -6.84
CA SER A 83 19.95 15.69 -7.73
C SER A 83 19.24 15.34 -9.02
N PHE A 84 18.63 16.32 -9.66
CA PHE A 84 17.94 16.18 -10.94
C PHE A 84 18.43 17.25 -11.92
N PRO A 85 18.90 16.88 -13.12
CA PRO A 85 19.45 17.85 -14.07
C PRO A 85 18.43 18.90 -14.51
N ALA A 86 18.81 20.16 -14.42
CA ALA A 86 17.95 21.32 -14.67
C ALA A 86 17.25 21.38 -16.04
N PRO A 87 17.80 20.83 -17.16
CA PRO A 87 17.12 20.97 -18.47
C PRO A 87 15.83 20.16 -18.58
N LEU A 88 15.58 19.18 -17.70
CA LEU A 88 14.36 18.37 -17.72
C LEU A 88 13.19 19.04 -17.02
N GLY A 89 13.36 20.28 -16.60
CA GLY A 89 12.30 21.14 -16.06
C GLY A 89 11.76 20.69 -14.71
N SER A 90 11.82 21.55 -13.75
CA SER A 90 11.46 21.30 -12.34
C SER A 90 9.98 20.97 -12.07
N ALA A 91 9.13 20.90 -13.08
CA ALA A 91 7.67 20.85 -12.88
C ALA A 91 6.94 19.67 -13.57
N ALA A 92 7.58 18.90 -14.43
CA ALA A 92 6.90 17.85 -15.19
C ALA A 92 7.28 16.46 -14.68
N ALA A 93 6.30 15.68 -14.26
CA ALA A 93 6.45 14.24 -14.07
C ALA A 93 6.30 13.54 -15.43
N TRP A 94 7.19 12.61 -15.74
CA TRP A 94 7.09 11.74 -16.90
C TRP A 94 6.66 10.38 -16.44
N LEU A 95 5.52 9.94 -16.91
CA LEU A 95 4.92 8.68 -16.53
C LEU A 95 4.66 7.83 -17.78
N PRO A 96 4.65 6.51 -17.66
CA PRO A 96 4.27 5.65 -18.78
C PRO A 96 2.81 5.92 -19.19
N VAL A 97 2.51 5.73 -20.46
CA VAL A 97 1.15 5.88 -21.01
C VAL A 97 0.19 4.86 -20.37
N SER A 98 0.71 3.69 -20.03
CA SER A 98 -0.01 2.64 -19.30
C SER A 98 0.93 2.01 -18.28
N PHE A 99 0.38 1.67 -17.11
CA PHE A 99 1.15 0.98 -16.06
C PHE A 99 1.06 -0.54 -16.28
N GLY A 100 2.15 -1.17 -16.67
CA GLY A 100 2.26 -2.62 -16.85
C GLY A 100 2.01 -3.39 -15.55
N ARG A 101 2.37 -2.80 -14.40
CA ARG A 101 2.11 -3.38 -13.08
C ARG A 101 0.64 -3.70 -12.83
N LEU A 102 -0.30 -2.89 -13.33
CA LEU A 102 -1.73 -3.16 -13.15
C LEU A 102 -2.19 -4.44 -13.88
N ALA A 103 -1.60 -4.72 -15.04
CA ALA A 103 -1.84 -5.97 -15.75
C ALA A 103 -1.21 -7.16 -15.03
N LEU A 104 0.00 -7.01 -14.48
CA LEU A 104 0.66 -8.03 -13.67
C LEU A 104 -0.10 -8.31 -12.37
N GLU A 105 -0.56 -7.29 -11.67
CA GLU A 105 -1.39 -7.41 -10.45
C GLU A 105 -2.69 -8.20 -10.72
N ARG A 106 -3.38 -7.93 -11.84
CA ARG A 106 -4.62 -8.64 -12.20
C ARG A 106 -4.43 -10.14 -12.44
N ARG A 107 -3.27 -10.56 -12.91
CA ARG A 107 -2.97 -11.98 -13.16
C ARG A 107 -2.20 -12.66 -12.03
N ALA A 108 -1.97 -11.97 -10.92
CA ALA A 108 -1.16 -12.46 -9.79
C ALA A 108 -1.61 -13.83 -9.26
N ALA A 109 -2.93 -14.07 -9.19
CA ALA A 109 -3.48 -15.34 -8.73
C ALA A 109 -3.10 -16.55 -9.60
N GLY A 110 -2.76 -16.33 -10.88
CA GLY A 110 -2.37 -17.37 -11.83
C GLY A 110 -0.87 -17.56 -12.02
N LEU A 111 -0.05 -16.79 -11.29
CA LEU A 111 1.41 -16.91 -11.46
C LEU A 111 1.94 -18.22 -10.91
N SER A 112 2.75 -18.92 -11.69
CA SER A 112 3.48 -20.13 -11.28
C SER A 112 4.94 -19.86 -10.90
N GLN A 113 5.47 -18.67 -11.27
CA GLN A 113 6.82 -18.23 -10.97
C GLN A 113 6.84 -16.72 -10.71
N PRO A 114 7.88 -16.20 -10.03
CA PRO A 114 8.04 -14.77 -9.85
C PRO A 114 8.13 -14.03 -11.20
N GLU A 115 7.42 -12.92 -11.29
CA GLU A 115 7.50 -12.02 -12.45
C GLU A 115 7.79 -10.60 -11.98
N TRP A 116 8.62 -9.90 -12.74
CA TRP A 116 8.92 -8.50 -12.49
C TRP A 116 8.82 -7.67 -13.78
N LEU A 117 8.60 -6.37 -13.58
CA LEU A 117 8.65 -5.39 -14.67
C LEU A 117 9.06 -4.01 -14.11
N VAL A 118 9.38 -3.11 -15.01
CA VAL A 118 9.62 -1.70 -14.71
C VAL A 118 8.65 -0.82 -15.49
N ASP A 119 7.83 -0.07 -14.76
CA ASP A 119 7.07 1.05 -15.31
C ASP A 119 7.99 2.28 -15.27
N GLY A 120 8.63 2.57 -16.42
CA GLY A 120 9.60 3.64 -16.53
C GLY A 120 8.95 5.02 -16.41
N GLY A 121 9.34 5.78 -15.39
CA GLY A 121 8.87 7.13 -15.17
C GLY A 121 9.84 7.93 -14.31
N VAL A 122 9.67 9.25 -14.29
CA VAL A 122 10.39 10.16 -13.42
C VAL A 122 9.43 11.14 -12.77
N VAL A 123 9.54 11.28 -11.46
CA VAL A 123 8.77 12.24 -10.66
C VAL A 123 9.76 13.16 -9.96
N PRO A 124 9.87 14.43 -10.40
CA PRO A 124 10.69 15.42 -9.72
C PRO A 124 10.20 15.66 -8.29
N ARG A 125 11.14 15.97 -7.39
CA ARG A 125 10.89 16.37 -6.01
C ARG A 125 11.54 17.74 -5.78
N ALA A 126 11.30 18.34 -4.60
CA ALA A 126 11.96 19.59 -4.22
C ALA A 126 13.49 19.46 -4.30
N GLU A 127 14.01 18.30 -3.91
CA GLU A 127 15.40 17.92 -4.08
C GLU A 127 15.46 16.57 -4.81
N GLY A 128 16.04 16.54 -6.01
CA GLY A 128 16.21 15.33 -6.80
C GLY A 128 14.96 14.82 -7.53
N ALA A 129 14.83 13.53 -7.66
CA ALA A 129 13.72 12.86 -8.34
C ALA A 129 13.54 11.41 -7.87
N LEU A 130 12.37 10.82 -8.14
CA LEU A 130 12.15 9.40 -8.10
C LEU A 130 12.09 8.83 -9.51
N LEU A 131 12.86 7.78 -9.76
CA LEU A 131 12.83 6.99 -10.99
C LEU A 131 12.23 5.62 -10.72
N GLY A 132 11.42 5.15 -11.59
CA GLY A 132 10.83 3.80 -11.47
C GLY A 132 9.43 3.79 -12.02
N GLN A 133 8.70 2.75 -11.73
CA GLN A 133 8.76 1.84 -10.60
C GLN A 133 9.14 0.42 -11.04
N HIS A 134 10.02 -0.25 -10.31
CA HIS A 134 10.18 -1.70 -10.42
C HIS A 134 9.10 -2.38 -9.57
N THR A 135 8.46 -3.41 -10.10
CA THR A 135 7.45 -4.22 -9.41
C THR A 135 7.80 -5.69 -9.56
N LEU A 136 7.84 -6.42 -8.43
CA LEU A 136 8.02 -7.88 -8.40
C LEU A 136 6.80 -8.51 -7.74
N VAL A 137 6.10 -9.38 -8.46
CA VAL A 137 5.01 -10.21 -7.94
C VAL A 137 5.47 -11.66 -7.89
N ARG A 138 5.20 -12.34 -6.79
CA ARG A 138 5.50 -13.77 -6.61
C ARG A 138 4.22 -14.59 -6.59
N PRO A 139 4.29 -15.88 -6.91
CA PRO A 139 3.20 -16.82 -6.63
C PRO A 139 2.79 -16.77 -5.16
N GLY A 140 1.50 -16.87 -4.91
CA GLY A 140 0.93 -16.85 -3.57
C GLY A 140 0.40 -15.47 -3.15
N LEU A 141 0.10 -15.32 -1.88
CA LEU A 141 -0.62 -14.16 -1.34
C LEU A 141 0.26 -13.20 -0.55
N GLU A 142 1.41 -13.67 -0.10
CA GLU A 142 2.36 -12.91 0.72
C GLU A 142 3.55 -12.38 -0.10
N PRO A 143 4.19 -11.30 0.33
CA PRO A 143 5.30 -10.71 -0.42
C PRO A 143 6.55 -11.60 -0.45
N GLY A 144 6.69 -12.52 0.53
CA GLY A 144 7.92 -13.25 0.76
C GLY A 144 9.09 -12.35 1.17
N PRO A 145 10.33 -12.86 1.17
CA PRO A 145 11.50 -12.07 1.56
C PRO A 145 11.75 -10.91 0.60
N ALA A 146 12.35 -9.82 1.11
CA ALA A 146 12.77 -8.70 0.28
C ALA A 146 13.73 -9.18 -0.83
N PRO A 147 13.55 -8.74 -2.09
CA PRO A 147 14.49 -9.07 -3.13
C PRO A 147 15.85 -8.39 -2.87
N PRO A 148 16.97 -8.96 -3.34
CA PRO A 148 18.28 -8.36 -3.16
C PRO A 148 18.35 -6.95 -3.77
N PRO A 149 18.69 -5.91 -2.98
CA PRO A 149 18.65 -4.52 -3.48
C PRO A 149 19.51 -4.28 -4.71
N MET A 150 20.69 -4.86 -4.78
CA MET A 150 21.62 -4.71 -5.91
C MET A 150 21.03 -5.26 -7.23
N GLU A 151 20.31 -6.38 -7.13
CA GLU A 151 19.68 -6.97 -8.31
C GLU A 151 18.51 -6.12 -8.81
N VAL A 152 17.65 -5.66 -7.88
CA VAL A 152 16.53 -4.77 -8.21
C VAL A 152 17.03 -3.45 -8.80
N GLU A 153 18.08 -2.86 -8.23
CA GLU A 153 18.66 -1.63 -8.74
C GLU A 153 19.25 -1.83 -10.14
N ARG A 154 19.96 -2.94 -10.37
CA ARG A 154 20.51 -3.30 -11.67
C ARG A 154 19.41 -3.42 -12.73
N GLN A 155 18.35 -4.17 -12.44
CA GLN A 155 17.18 -4.34 -13.32
C GLN A 155 16.51 -3.00 -13.60
N LEU A 156 16.26 -2.20 -12.57
CA LEU A 156 15.62 -0.89 -12.70
C LEU A 156 16.46 0.05 -13.59
N ARG A 157 17.77 0.16 -13.35
CA ARG A 157 18.66 1.00 -14.16
C ARG A 157 18.77 0.53 -15.61
N GLN A 158 18.81 -0.77 -15.83
CA GLN A 158 18.87 -1.37 -17.17
C GLN A 158 17.61 -1.03 -17.98
N GLU A 159 16.43 -1.22 -17.40
CA GLU A 159 15.14 -0.93 -18.05
C GLU A 159 14.94 0.58 -18.29
N LEU A 160 15.36 1.42 -17.33
CA LEU A 160 15.31 2.87 -17.49
C LEU A 160 16.27 3.34 -18.59
N ALA A 161 17.48 2.79 -18.65
CA ALA A 161 18.46 3.14 -19.70
C ALA A 161 18.00 2.76 -21.12
N ALA A 162 17.14 1.76 -21.24
CA ALA A 162 16.53 1.37 -22.51
C ALA A 162 15.46 2.37 -23.01
N GLN A 163 14.95 3.25 -22.13
CA GLN A 163 14.03 4.32 -22.52
C GLN A 163 14.81 5.44 -23.25
N ALA A 164 14.21 6.05 -24.27
CA ALA A 164 14.86 7.11 -25.08
C ALA A 164 15.35 8.30 -24.23
N TRP A 165 14.72 8.58 -23.09
CA TRP A 165 15.05 9.65 -22.16
C TRP A 165 15.85 9.18 -20.94
N GLY A 166 15.98 7.89 -20.73
CA GLY A 166 16.32 7.33 -19.42
C GLY A 166 17.80 7.12 -19.17
N ALA A 167 18.62 6.90 -20.22
CA ALA A 167 20.03 6.56 -20.06
C ALA A 167 20.84 7.57 -19.20
N PRO A 168 20.72 8.89 -19.40
CA PRO A 168 21.42 9.86 -18.54
C PRO A 168 20.97 9.82 -17.09
N LEU A 169 19.67 9.58 -16.84
CA LEU A 169 19.10 9.53 -15.48
C LEU A 169 19.43 8.23 -14.78
N ALA A 170 19.41 7.11 -15.51
CA ALA A 170 19.77 5.80 -14.97
C ALA A 170 21.24 5.70 -14.53
N ALA A 171 22.11 6.57 -15.04
CA ALA A 171 23.53 6.64 -14.65
C ALA A 171 23.78 7.50 -13.40
N LEU A 172 22.81 8.32 -12.97
CA LEU A 172 23.01 9.20 -11.81
C LEU A 172 23.10 8.41 -10.50
N PRO A 173 23.90 8.89 -9.54
CA PRO A 173 23.92 8.32 -8.20
C PRO A 173 22.56 8.47 -7.53
N GLY A 174 22.16 7.47 -6.79
CA GLY A 174 20.87 7.45 -6.09
C GLY A 174 20.79 6.32 -5.08
N HIS A 175 19.72 6.29 -4.33
CA HIS A 175 19.44 5.27 -3.33
C HIS A 175 18.20 4.47 -3.74
N LEU A 176 18.33 3.14 -3.78
CA LEU A 176 17.16 2.27 -3.97
C LEU A 176 16.28 2.33 -2.72
N ARG A 177 15.00 2.61 -2.94
CA ARG A 177 13.95 2.45 -1.94
C ARG A 177 13.06 1.30 -2.37
N GLN A 178 12.85 0.34 -1.48
CA GLN A 178 11.94 -0.78 -1.74
C GLN A 178 11.04 -1.04 -0.55
N ALA A 179 9.81 -1.46 -0.83
CA ALA A 179 8.82 -1.81 0.15
C ALA A 179 7.87 -2.88 -0.38
N ALA A 180 7.38 -3.72 0.53
CA ALA A 180 6.25 -4.59 0.22
C ALA A 180 4.97 -3.76 0.19
N VAL A 181 4.13 -3.97 -0.83
CA VAL A 181 2.85 -3.29 -1.01
C VAL A 181 1.73 -4.30 -1.21
N ALA A 182 0.54 -3.96 -0.71
CA ALA A 182 -0.66 -4.76 -0.92
C ALA A 182 -1.47 -4.25 -2.10
N PHE A 183 -2.04 -5.18 -2.86
CA PHE A 183 -2.99 -4.87 -3.93
C PHE A 183 -4.06 -5.97 -4.00
N CYS A 184 -5.18 -5.67 -4.66
CA CYS A 184 -6.19 -6.68 -4.97
C CYS A 184 -6.15 -7.03 -6.46
N SER A 185 -6.08 -8.32 -6.78
CA SER A 185 -6.01 -8.81 -8.18
C SER A 185 -7.23 -8.40 -9.02
N GLU A 186 -8.38 -8.13 -8.39
CA GLU A 186 -9.59 -7.63 -9.06
C GLU A 186 -9.62 -6.10 -9.23
N GLY A 187 -8.58 -5.38 -8.78
CA GLY A 187 -8.42 -3.95 -8.95
C GLY A 187 -9.12 -3.07 -7.91
N LEU A 188 -10.06 -3.59 -7.12
CA LEU A 188 -10.73 -2.86 -6.06
C LEU A 188 -10.14 -3.20 -4.69
N PRO A 189 -9.81 -2.21 -3.84
CA PRO A 189 -9.27 -2.45 -2.51
C PRO A 189 -10.28 -3.15 -1.59
N LEU A 190 -9.79 -3.64 -0.46
CA LEU A 190 -10.62 -4.13 0.64
C LEU A 190 -10.88 -2.98 1.63
N VAL A 191 -12.15 -2.55 1.70
CA VAL A 191 -12.61 -1.48 2.60
C VAL A 191 -13.95 -1.90 3.19
N GLY A 192 -14.00 -2.07 4.51
CA GLY A 192 -15.24 -2.45 5.19
C GLY A 192 -15.07 -3.58 6.19
N PRO A 193 -16.18 -4.10 6.75
CA PRO A 193 -16.15 -5.18 7.73
C PRO A 193 -15.68 -6.49 7.11
N LEU A 194 -14.91 -7.25 7.88
CA LEU A 194 -14.50 -8.59 7.49
C LEU A 194 -15.54 -9.61 7.93
N ALA A 195 -16.09 -10.38 6.96
CA ALA A 195 -17.00 -11.47 7.24
C ALA A 195 -16.36 -12.50 8.19
N GLY A 196 -17.13 -13.04 9.13
CA GLY A 196 -16.61 -14.01 10.11
C GLY A 196 -15.75 -13.44 11.24
N ALA A 197 -15.41 -12.14 11.22
CA ALA A 197 -14.61 -11.48 12.25
C ALA A 197 -15.28 -10.17 12.75
N PRO A 198 -16.36 -10.26 13.53
CA PRO A 198 -17.10 -9.09 14.01
C PRO A 198 -16.21 -8.08 14.72
N GLY A 199 -16.34 -6.80 14.34
CA GLY A 199 -15.51 -5.70 14.84
C GLY A 199 -14.15 -5.55 14.15
N LEU A 200 -13.78 -6.45 13.22
CA LEU A 200 -12.60 -6.28 12.38
C LEU A 200 -12.99 -5.68 11.03
N TRP A 201 -12.35 -4.58 10.70
CA TRP A 201 -12.53 -3.84 9.46
C TRP A 201 -11.24 -3.83 8.66
N LEU A 202 -11.34 -3.80 7.35
CA LEU A 202 -10.20 -3.76 6.43
C LEU A 202 -10.09 -2.39 5.78
N PHE A 203 -8.85 -1.93 5.58
CA PHE A 203 -8.51 -0.76 4.78
C PHE A 203 -7.17 -1.00 4.10
N THR A 204 -7.15 -1.81 3.03
CA THR A 204 -5.92 -2.32 2.40
C THR A 204 -6.10 -2.69 0.93
N GLY A 205 -5.01 -3.01 0.24
CA GLY A 205 -5.05 -3.51 -1.13
C GLY A 205 -5.21 -2.43 -2.20
N PHE A 206 -4.72 -1.21 -1.94
CA PHE A 206 -4.85 -0.07 -2.84
C PHE A 206 -3.77 -0.06 -3.92
N SER A 207 -4.13 -0.29 -5.18
CA SER A 207 -3.21 -0.12 -6.32
C SER A 207 -2.98 1.35 -6.69
N ALA A 208 -3.88 2.25 -6.30
CA ALA A 208 -3.82 3.69 -6.54
C ALA A 208 -4.18 4.49 -5.28
N GLY A 209 -3.42 4.30 -4.19
CA GLY A 209 -3.74 4.79 -2.85
C GLY A 209 -4.01 6.30 -2.78
N PHE A 210 -3.21 7.14 -3.44
CA PHE A 210 -3.39 8.59 -3.39
C PHE A 210 -4.70 9.10 -4.01
N SER A 211 -5.32 8.35 -4.93
CA SER A 211 -6.61 8.69 -5.52
C SER A 211 -7.78 8.01 -4.80
N GLN A 212 -7.58 6.80 -4.30
CA GLN A 212 -8.65 5.98 -3.69
C GLN A 212 -8.85 6.29 -2.20
N VAL A 213 -7.77 6.46 -1.44
CA VAL A 213 -7.84 6.68 0.02
C VAL A 213 -8.65 7.93 0.39
N PRO A 214 -8.48 9.12 -0.24
CA PRO A 214 -9.25 10.30 0.12
C PRO A 214 -10.76 10.16 -0.07
N VAL A 215 -11.18 9.27 -0.96
CA VAL A 215 -12.61 9.00 -1.23
C VAL A 215 -13.15 7.92 -0.28
N LEU A 216 -12.38 6.88 -0.02
CA LEU A 216 -12.84 5.69 0.70
C LEU A 216 -12.68 5.81 2.22
N ALA A 217 -11.71 6.59 2.72
CA ALA A 217 -11.53 6.79 4.15
C ALA A 217 -12.73 7.49 4.83
N PRO A 218 -13.32 8.56 4.28
CA PRO A 218 -14.53 9.15 4.83
C PRO A 218 -15.73 8.17 4.85
N LEU A 219 -15.87 7.35 3.80
CA LEU A 219 -16.93 6.36 3.72
C LEU A 219 -16.78 5.26 4.78
N LEU A 220 -15.55 4.78 4.99
CA LEU A 220 -15.24 3.85 6.07
C LEU A 220 -15.49 4.49 7.44
N ALA A 221 -15.06 5.73 7.65
CA ALA A 221 -15.27 6.44 8.91
C ALA A 221 -16.77 6.60 9.23
N GLN A 222 -17.61 6.89 8.23
CA GLN A 222 -19.05 6.92 8.41
C GLN A 222 -19.61 5.55 8.85
N ALA A 223 -19.15 4.46 8.24
CA ALA A 223 -19.58 3.12 8.62
C ALA A 223 -19.12 2.72 10.04
N LEU A 224 -17.99 3.23 10.51
CA LEU A 224 -17.45 2.95 11.86
C LEU A 224 -18.09 3.81 12.95
N ALA A 225 -18.41 5.06 12.65
CA ALA A 225 -18.86 6.05 13.65
C ALA A 225 -20.38 6.09 13.84
N ALA A 226 -21.14 5.66 12.85
CA ALA A 226 -22.59 5.71 12.86
C ALA A 226 -23.14 4.47 13.57
N GLY A 227 -24.05 4.66 14.51
CA GLY A 227 -24.91 3.58 15.02
C GLY A 227 -26.21 3.46 14.22
N GLY A 228 -26.77 2.24 14.16
CA GLY A 228 -28.09 2.02 13.57
C GLY A 228 -28.15 2.21 12.05
N ALA A 229 -29.20 2.85 11.53
CA ALA A 229 -29.51 2.93 10.10
C ALA A 229 -28.41 3.57 9.23
N GLN A 230 -27.65 4.51 9.77
CA GLN A 230 -26.56 5.15 9.04
C GLN A 230 -25.33 4.24 8.85
N GLU A 231 -24.98 3.47 9.88
CA GLU A 231 -23.94 2.42 9.80
C GLU A 231 -24.31 1.38 8.73
N GLU A 232 -25.55 0.88 8.77
CA GLU A 232 -26.03 -0.07 7.77
C GLU A 232 -26.03 0.51 6.35
N ALA A 233 -26.41 1.78 6.17
CA ALA A 233 -26.41 2.42 4.87
C ALA A 233 -24.99 2.58 4.30
N ALA A 234 -24.02 3.02 5.13
CA ALA A 234 -22.64 3.14 4.72
C ALA A 234 -22.00 1.76 4.44
N THR A 235 -22.27 0.77 5.27
CA THR A 235 -21.82 -0.61 5.05
C THR A 235 -22.40 -1.20 3.77
N ARG A 236 -23.71 -1.04 3.52
CA ARG A 236 -24.32 -1.44 2.25
C ARG A 236 -23.68 -0.75 1.06
N ARG A 237 -23.32 0.52 1.18
CA ARG A 237 -22.61 1.24 0.11
C ARG A 237 -21.26 0.63 -0.20
N LEU A 238 -20.45 0.29 0.82
CA LEU A 238 -19.19 -0.41 0.65
C LEU A 238 -19.37 -1.77 -0.04
N GLN A 239 -20.40 -2.51 0.33
CA GLN A 239 -20.75 -3.80 -0.29
C GLN A 239 -21.15 -3.64 -1.77
N GLN A 240 -22.04 -2.68 -2.08
CA GLN A 240 -22.45 -2.39 -3.46
C GLN A 240 -21.30 -1.98 -4.37
N LEU A 241 -20.27 -1.34 -3.81
CA LEU A 241 -19.03 -1.00 -4.53
C LEU A 241 -18.05 -2.18 -4.67
N GLY A 242 -18.39 -3.38 -4.16
CA GLY A 242 -17.52 -4.54 -4.22
C GLY A 242 -16.26 -4.44 -3.35
N LEU A 243 -16.28 -3.54 -2.35
CA LEU A 243 -15.11 -3.24 -1.52
C LEU A 243 -14.97 -4.18 -0.33
N THR A 244 -16.08 -4.76 0.16
CA THR A 244 -16.06 -5.69 1.28
C THR A 244 -15.66 -7.10 0.83
N GLY A 245 -14.88 -7.80 1.65
CA GLY A 245 -14.48 -9.16 1.34
C GLY A 245 -15.51 -10.18 1.81
N ALA A 246 -16.11 -10.94 0.90
CA ALA A 246 -16.51 -12.31 1.22
C ALA A 246 -15.23 -13.15 1.36
N ILE A 247 -15.14 -13.96 2.42
CA ILE A 247 -14.06 -14.94 2.60
C ILE A 247 -14.31 -16.09 1.64
#